data_7048e6a3a66472e0bc549cf5d1364cfc
#
_entry.id   7048e6a3a66472e0bc549cf5d1364cfc
#
_cell.length_a   1.000
_cell.length_b   1.000
_cell.length_c   1.000
_cell.angle_alpha   90.00
_cell.angle_beta   90.00
_cell.angle_gamma   90.00
#
_symmetry.space_group_name_H-M   'P 1'
#
loop_
_entity.id
_entity.type
_entity.pdbx_description
1 polymer ?
#
loop_
_entity_poly.entity_id
_entity_poly.type
_entity_poly.pdbx_seq_one_letter_code
_entity_poly.pdbx_strand_id
1 'polypeptide(L)'
;MEYSHRYHAYPTQELAAELEHHIDIHRQAYNYTRYEYENVDADDIGSAYKHHYRLPGWKDEFPVFSEVNSKALQRTVTRFYQNLDGLSEQKQNGRKVGKLKWKSPRKFQSMTFSQSGFELKNTSGRHATIWLSKIGDIPIRYHREIPDEADIKEVTIKKETTGEWFVCFGLETDDADLPEKPDVESLNTTNSVGIDLGILNYIHTTDGKTVDWLDLEDDYERSRREQRKLSRKQKGSNNYEKQRREVAKLKRHIRRTVLDYQHKITTWLVREYDAVFVEDLDVKGMLEQSHNARNKQDAAW
;
A
#
# COMPACT_ATOMS: atom_id res chain seq x y z
N MET A 1 1.21 15.28 -11.45
CA MET A 1 1.42 13.83 -11.20
C MET A 1 1.27 13.53 -9.73
N GLU A 2 0.53 12.44 -9.37
CA GLU A 2 0.43 11.97 -7.98
C GLU A 2 1.34 10.75 -7.75
N TYR A 3 2.08 10.76 -6.65
CA TYR A 3 2.95 9.65 -6.26
C TYR A 3 3.11 9.58 -4.74
N SER A 4 3.82 8.58 -4.21
CA SER A 4 3.98 8.46 -2.77
C SER A 4 5.40 8.10 -2.37
N HIS A 5 5.88 8.72 -1.27
CA HIS A 5 7.10 8.34 -0.59
C HIS A 5 6.78 7.64 0.72
N ARG A 6 7.46 6.53 0.98
CA ARG A 6 7.27 5.71 2.18
C ARG A 6 8.53 5.66 3.02
N TYR A 7 8.40 6.01 4.30
CA TYR A 7 9.49 6.05 5.27
C TYR A 7 9.24 5.11 6.43
N HIS A 8 10.30 4.51 6.97
CA HIS A 8 10.21 3.72 8.19
C HIS A 8 10.09 4.63 9.40
N ALA A 9 9.15 4.35 10.28
CA ALA A 9 8.88 5.13 11.50
C ALA A 9 9.31 4.36 12.75
N TYR A 10 9.79 5.09 13.76
CA TYR A 10 10.35 4.54 14.98
C TYR A 10 9.66 5.13 16.22
N PRO A 11 8.35 4.87 16.43
CA PRO A 11 7.67 5.32 17.64
C PRO A 11 8.24 4.61 18.87
N THR A 12 8.29 5.29 20.00
CA THR A 12 8.51 4.66 21.32
C THR A 12 7.42 3.65 21.61
N GLN A 13 7.60 2.82 22.64
CA GLN A 13 6.58 1.83 23.01
C GLN A 13 5.26 2.49 23.40
N GLU A 14 5.30 3.62 24.14
CA GLU A 14 4.13 4.40 24.54
C GLU A 14 3.42 4.99 23.32
N LEU A 15 4.18 5.65 22.46
CA LEU A 15 3.65 6.24 21.23
C LEU A 15 3.09 5.18 20.26
N ALA A 16 3.70 3.99 20.20
CA ALA A 16 3.18 2.87 19.43
C ALA A 16 1.83 2.37 19.96
N ALA A 17 1.66 2.34 21.29
CA ALA A 17 0.38 1.96 21.91
C ALA A 17 -0.69 3.02 21.63
N GLU A 18 -0.35 4.29 21.68
CA GLU A 18 -1.26 5.40 21.33
C GLU A 18 -1.66 5.36 19.86
N LEU A 19 -0.72 5.11 18.96
CA LEU A 19 -0.99 4.91 17.52
C LEU A 19 -1.95 3.74 17.29
N GLU A 20 -1.77 2.62 18.01
CA GLU A 20 -2.66 1.46 17.92
C GLU A 20 -4.06 1.79 18.43
N HIS A 21 -4.17 2.54 19.52
CA HIS A 21 -5.44 3.02 20.05
C HIS A 21 -6.17 3.90 19.05
N HIS A 22 -5.49 4.90 18.48
CA HIS A 22 -6.07 5.78 17.46
C HIS A 22 -6.50 5.00 16.20
N ILE A 23 -5.69 4.05 15.72
CA ILE A 23 -6.07 3.16 14.60
C ILE A 23 -7.34 2.37 14.93
N ASP A 24 -7.49 1.90 16.19
CA ASP A 24 -8.70 1.18 16.59
C ASP A 24 -9.93 2.08 16.62
N ILE A 25 -9.82 3.33 17.07
CA ILE A 25 -10.89 4.32 16.98
C ILE A 25 -11.31 4.54 15.52
N HIS A 26 -10.35 4.72 14.61
CA HIS A 26 -10.62 4.85 13.18
C HIS A 26 -11.26 3.58 12.59
N ARG A 27 -10.89 2.39 13.07
CA ARG A 27 -11.56 1.14 12.70
C ARG A 27 -13.01 1.10 13.15
N GLN A 28 -13.27 1.53 14.37
CA GLN A 28 -14.64 1.65 14.90
C GLN A 28 -15.46 2.62 14.07
N ALA A 29 -14.92 3.80 13.77
CA ALA A 29 -15.56 4.79 12.90
C ALA A 29 -15.85 4.24 11.49
N TYR A 30 -14.91 3.51 10.88
CA TYR A 30 -15.12 2.84 9.59
C TYR A 30 -16.28 1.82 9.66
N ASN A 31 -16.33 1.03 10.72
CA ASN A 31 -17.40 0.06 10.93
C ASN A 31 -18.73 0.74 11.22
N TYR A 32 -18.73 1.84 11.96
CA TYR A 32 -19.94 2.61 12.25
C TYR A 32 -20.47 3.31 11.00
N THR A 33 -19.59 3.85 10.15
CA THR A 33 -19.96 4.35 8.80
C THR A 33 -20.69 3.27 7.99
N ARG A 34 -20.15 2.04 8.01
CA ARG A 34 -20.80 0.91 7.34
C ARG A 34 -22.17 0.59 7.94
N TYR A 35 -22.27 0.59 9.28
CA TYR A 35 -23.54 0.33 9.96
C TYR A 35 -24.61 1.35 9.56
N GLU A 36 -24.29 2.64 9.60
CA GLU A 36 -25.21 3.69 9.18
C GLU A 36 -25.57 3.58 7.69
N TYR A 37 -24.59 3.30 6.83
CA TYR A 37 -24.83 3.09 5.40
C TYR A 37 -25.82 1.95 5.10
N GLU A 38 -25.88 0.94 5.94
CA GLU A 38 -26.82 -0.18 5.80
C GLU A 38 -28.19 0.07 6.47
N ASN A 39 -28.31 1.03 7.41
CA ASN A 39 -29.47 1.18 8.29
C ASN A 39 -30.11 2.58 8.31
N VAL A 40 -29.45 3.60 7.75
CA VAL A 40 -29.97 4.98 7.67
C VAL A 40 -30.38 5.28 6.23
N ASP A 41 -31.36 6.16 6.05
CA ASP A 41 -31.87 6.51 4.73
C ASP A 41 -30.75 7.09 3.84
N ALA A 42 -30.72 6.68 2.58
CA ALA A 42 -29.73 7.15 1.60
C ALA A 42 -29.81 8.68 1.36
N ASP A 43 -30.95 9.28 1.57
CA ASP A 43 -31.14 10.74 1.47
C ASP A 43 -30.30 11.49 2.52
N ASP A 44 -30.09 10.88 3.68
CA ASP A 44 -29.32 11.45 4.78
C ASP A 44 -27.81 11.19 4.67
N ILE A 45 -27.39 10.07 4.05
CA ILE A 45 -25.98 9.61 4.06
C ILE A 45 -25.48 9.15 2.67
N GLY A 46 -26.18 9.42 1.59
CA GLY A 46 -25.87 8.91 0.24
C GLY A 46 -24.49 9.29 -0.34
N SER A 47 -23.66 10.06 0.40
CA SER A 47 -22.31 10.40 0.00
C SER A 47 -21.38 10.58 1.23
N ALA A 48 -20.08 10.47 1.02
CA ALA A 48 -19.07 10.78 2.07
C ALA A 48 -19.29 12.18 2.64
N TYR A 49 -19.58 13.16 1.80
CA TYR A 49 -19.79 14.55 2.22
C TYR A 49 -21.00 14.69 3.16
N LYS A 50 -22.16 14.13 2.80
CA LYS A 50 -23.34 14.12 3.67
C LYS A 50 -23.07 13.41 4.99
N HIS A 51 -22.38 12.27 4.93
CA HIS A 51 -22.04 11.48 6.11
C HIS A 51 -21.09 12.20 7.07
N HIS A 52 -20.22 13.11 6.57
CA HIS A 52 -19.36 13.92 7.43
C HIS A 52 -20.14 14.83 8.39
N TYR A 53 -21.35 15.30 8.02
CA TYR A 53 -22.18 16.11 8.91
C TYR A 53 -22.72 15.34 10.13
N ARG A 54 -22.64 14.01 10.13
CA ARG A 54 -23.04 13.19 11.27
C ARG A 54 -21.93 13.04 12.33
N LEU A 55 -20.69 13.32 11.96
CA LEU A 55 -19.54 13.17 12.86
C LEU A 55 -19.62 13.97 14.18
N PRO A 56 -20.17 15.19 14.23
CA PRO A 56 -20.40 15.86 15.50
C PRO A 56 -21.31 15.04 16.43
N GLY A 57 -22.48 14.57 15.94
CA GLY A 57 -23.38 13.73 16.73
C GLY A 57 -22.74 12.40 17.18
N TRP A 58 -21.84 11.80 16.36
CA TRP A 58 -21.09 10.61 16.79
C TRP A 58 -20.17 10.90 17.99
N LYS A 59 -19.58 12.09 18.05
CA LYS A 59 -18.71 12.49 19.16
C LYS A 59 -19.49 12.72 20.46
N ASP A 60 -20.75 13.17 20.34
CA ASP A 60 -21.64 13.34 21.47
C ASP A 60 -22.11 11.96 21.99
N GLU A 61 -22.44 11.04 21.09
CA GLU A 61 -22.90 9.68 21.41
C GLU A 61 -21.73 8.77 21.87
N PHE A 62 -20.58 8.89 21.22
CA PHE A 62 -19.37 8.11 21.48
C PHE A 62 -18.17 9.04 21.72
N PRO A 63 -17.90 9.47 22.95
CA PRO A 63 -16.84 10.43 23.29
C PRO A 63 -15.43 10.01 22.78
N VAL A 64 -15.17 8.72 22.60
CA VAL A 64 -13.92 8.18 22.06
C VAL A 64 -13.56 8.76 20.69
N PHE A 65 -14.54 9.14 19.86
CA PHE A 65 -14.28 9.78 18.58
C PHE A 65 -13.73 11.21 18.70
N SER A 66 -13.83 11.83 19.88
CA SER A 66 -13.22 13.14 20.17
C SER A 66 -11.72 13.05 20.49
N GLU A 67 -11.20 11.85 20.78
CA GLU A 67 -9.77 11.62 21.05
C GLU A 67 -8.92 11.78 19.79
N VAL A 68 -9.48 11.53 18.60
CA VAL A 68 -8.76 11.57 17.33
C VAL A 68 -8.95 12.88 16.57
N ASN A 69 -8.05 13.14 15.61
CA ASN A 69 -8.13 14.31 14.73
C ASN A 69 -9.39 14.26 13.87
N SER A 70 -10.19 15.34 13.88
CA SER A 70 -11.48 15.39 13.17
C SER A 70 -11.35 15.23 11.65
N LYS A 71 -10.30 15.78 11.03
CA LYS A 71 -10.04 15.63 9.59
C LYS A 71 -9.63 14.20 9.24
N ALA A 72 -8.81 13.57 10.09
CA ALA A 72 -8.48 12.15 9.94
C ALA A 72 -9.71 11.24 10.09
N LEU A 73 -10.65 11.61 10.98
CA LEU A 73 -11.93 10.89 11.10
C LEU A 73 -12.77 11.03 9.83
N GLN A 74 -12.87 12.22 9.24
CA GLN A 74 -13.51 12.47 7.95
C GLN A 74 -12.87 11.61 6.84
N ARG A 75 -11.54 11.53 6.79
CA ARG A 75 -10.81 10.67 5.83
C ARG A 75 -11.17 9.19 5.99
N THR A 76 -11.45 8.74 7.21
CA THR A 76 -11.91 7.37 7.45
C THR A 76 -13.29 7.10 6.86
N VAL A 77 -14.22 8.04 6.99
CA VAL A 77 -15.53 7.98 6.32
C VAL A 77 -15.37 7.99 4.80
N THR A 78 -14.58 8.93 4.25
CA THR A 78 -14.27 8.98 2.81
C THR A 78 -13.70 7.67 2.30
N ARG A 79 -12.77 7.04 3.04
CA ARG A 79 -12.19 5.73 2.70
C ARG A 79 -13.23 4.62 2.59
N PHE A 80 -14.30 4.67 3.39
CA PHE A 80 -15.40 3.71 3.25
C PHE A 80 -16.08 3.85 1.89
N TYR A 81 -16.42 5.07 1.48
CA TYR A 81 -17.04 5.34 0.19
C TYR A 81 -16.12 5.01 -0.99
N GLN A 82 -14.85 5.36 -0.93
CA GLN A 82 -13.85 4.96 -1.93
C GLN A 82 -13.77 3.43 -2.10
N ASN A 83 -13.89 2.67 -0.99
CA ASN A 83 -13.95 1.21 -1.08
C ASN A 83 -15.26 0.71 -1.73
N LEU A 84 -16.38 1.41 -1.57
CA LEU A 84 -17.63 1.11 -2.28
C LEU A 84 -17.49 1.36 -3.78
N ASP A 85 -16.92 2.51 -4.16
CA ASP A 85 -16.67 2.87 -5.55
C ASP A 85 -15.79 1.83 -6.23
N GLY A 86 -14.68 1.44 -5.59
CA GLY A 86 -13.79 0.39 -6.09
C GLY A 86 -14.48 -0.99 -6.25
N LEU A 87 -15.48 -1.33 -5.39
CA LEU A 87 -16.29 -2.54 -5.60
C LEU A 87 -17.22 -2.37 -6.80
N SER A 88 -17.80 -1.17 -6.97
CA SER A 88 -18.68 -0.86 -8.09
C SER A 88 -17.94 -0.99 -9.43
N GLU A 89 -16.75 -0.41 -9.53
CA GLU A 89 -15.88 -0.54 -10.70
C GLU A 89 -15.51 -2.00 -11.00
N GLN A 90 -15.16 -2.78 -9.98
CA GLN A 90 -14.88 -4.22 -10.17
C GLN A 90 -16.10 -4.97 -10.70
N LYS A 91 -17.31 -4.61 -10.24
CA LYS A 91 -18.55 -5.20 -10.74
C LYS A 91 -18.82 -4.82 -12.20
N GLN A 92 -18.61 -3.54 -12.56
CA GLN A 92 -18.73 -3.06 -13.94
C GLN A 92 -17.76 -3.78 -14.88
N ASN A 93 -16.55 -4.09 -14.39
CA ASN A 93 -15.55 -4.88 -15.11
C ASN A 93 -15.84 -6.41 -15.08
N GLY A 94 -17.08 -6.82 -14.81
CA GLY A 94 -17.52 -8.22 -14.89
C GLY A 94 -17.07 -9.12 -13.73
N ARG A 95 -16.45 -8.58 -12.67
CA ARG A 95 -16.00 -9.37 -11.52
C ARG A 95 -17.17 -9.65 -10.56
N LYS A 96 -17.24 -10.88 -10.03
CA LYS A 96 -18.15 -11.18 -8.92
C LYS A 96 -17.63 -10.52 -7.65
N VAL A 97 -18.33 -9.52 -7.13
CA VAL A 97 -17.95 -8.81 -5.91
C VAL A 97 -19.00 -9.05 -4.82
N GLY A 98 -18.53 -9.17 -3.57
CA GLY A 98 -19.42 -9.22 -2.40
C GLY A 98 -19.56 -7.84 -1.75
N LYS A 99 -20.32 -7.77 -0.65
CA LYS A 99 -20.42 -6.56 0.18
C LYS A 99 -19.08 -6.26 0.90
N LEU A 100 -18.83 -4.98 1.22
CA LEU A 100 -17.74 -4.59 2.10
C LEU A 100 -17.86 -5.34 3.43
N LYS A 101 -16.72 -5.89 3.89
CA LYS A 101 -16.68 -6.66 5.16
C LYS A 101 -16.37 -5.75 6.33
N TRP A 102 -16.89 -6.11 7.51
CA TRP A 102 -16.47 -5.51 8.78
C TRP A 102 -14.96 -5.61 8.96
N LYS A 103 -14.35 -4.54 9.47
CA LYS A 103 -12.91 -4.50 9.72
C LYS A 103 -12.61 -4.99 11.12
N SER A 104 -11.88 -6.09 11.22
CA SER A 104 -11.29 -6.53 12.49
C SER A 104 -10.02 -5.72 12.80
N PRO A 105 -9.56 -5.67 14.07
CA PRO A 105 -8.31 -4.98 14.45
C PRO A 105 -7.10 -5.40 13.61
N ARG A 106 -7.03 -6.67 13.20
CA ARG A 106 -5.94 -7.19 12.34
C ARG A 106 -6.01 -6.74 10.89
N LYS A 107 -7.17 -6.29 10.41
CA LYS A 107 -7.39 -5.89 9.01
C LYS A 107 -7.47 -4.38 8.81
N PHE A 108 -7.46 -3.62 9.88
CA PHE A 108 -7.45 -2.16 9.84
C PHE A 108 -6.21 -1.66 10.57
N GLN A 109 -5.19 -1.29 9.85
CA GLN A 109 -3.84 -1.06 10.37
C GLN A 109 -3.24 0.27 9.93
N SER A 110 -4.09 1.23 9.53
CA SER A 110 -3.63 2.54 9.07
C SER A 110 -4.69 3.61 9.28
N MET A 111 -4.23 4.83 9.48
CA MET A 111 -5.03 6.05 9.51
C MET A 111 -4.35 7.12 8.67
N THR A 112 -5.14 8.04 8.10
CA THR A 112 -4.66 9.07 7.18
C THR A 112 -5.00 10.44 7.71
N PHE A 113 -4.00 11.31 7.71
CA PHE A 113 -4.10 12.73 8.04
C PHE A 113 -4.04 13.56 6.77
N SER A 114 -4.77 14.67 6.74
CA SER A 114 -4.73 15.65 5.65
C SER A 114 -4.63 17.06 6.21
N GLN A 115 -4.24 18.01 5.37
CA GLN A 115 -4.13 19.42 5.71
C GLN A 115 -3.31 19.67 7.00
N SER A 116 -3.86 20.42 7.96
CA SER A 116 -3.21 20.79 9.23
C SER A 116 -3.08 19.64 10.25
N GLY A 117 -3.41 18.42 9.89
CA GLY A 117 -3.32 17.27 10.79
C GLY A 117 -1.91 16.69 10.96
N PHE A 118 -0.93 17.16 10.18
CA PHE A 118 0.46 16.71 10.21
C PHE A 118 1.43 17.85 9.89
N GLU A 119 2.70 17.65 10.27
CA GLU A 119 3.80 18.55 9.92
C GLU A 119 5.11 17.75 9.85
N LEU A 120 5.85 17.89 8.73
CA LEU A 120 7.20 17.34 8.60
C LEU A 120 8.21 18.32 9.19
N LYS A 121 9.02 17.85 10.16
CA LYS A 121 9.96 18.68 10.92
C LYS A 121 11.35 18.09 10.91
N ASN A 122 12.34 18.95 11.22
CA ASN A 122 13.70 18.54 11.54
C ASN A 122 14.32 17.62 10.46
N THR A 123 14.12 17.96 9.19
CA THR A 123 14.74 17.26 8.09
C THR A 123 16.25 17.51 8.11
N SER A 124 17.03 16.50 8.49
CA SER A 124 18.49 16.58 8.53
C SER A 124 19.10 15.27 8.09
N GLY A 125 19.75 15.25 6.94
CA GLY A 125 20.33 14.07 6.36
C GLY A 125 19.32 12.93 6.21
N ARG A 126 19.53 11.81 6.91
CA ARG A 126 18.63 10.65 6.85
C ARG A 126 17.59 10.60 7.97
N HIS A 127 17.39 11.69 8.69
CA HIS A 127 16.47 11.77 9.82
C HIS A 127 15.46 12.90 9.60
N ALA A 128 14.24 12.66 10.00
CA ALA A 128 13.19 13.67 10.11
C ALA A 128 12.20 13.27 11.21
N THR A 129 11.33 14.19 11.54
CA THR A 129 10.24 13.96 12.50
C THR A 129 8.93 14.30 11.81
N ILE A 130 7.94 13.43 11.91
CA ILE A 130 6.56 13.75 11.54
C ILE A 130 5.77 14.02 12.81
N TRP A 131 5.21 15.21 12.91
CA TRP A 131 4.22 15.53 13.93
C TRP A 131 2.83 15.17 13.41
N LEU A 132 2.05 14.50 14.27
CA LEU A 132 0.65 14.16 14.00
C LEU A 132 -0.24 14.76 15.09
N SER A 133 -1.31 15.43 14.67
CA SER A 133 -2.29 16.03 15.58
C SER A 133 -2.90 14.98 16.51
N LYS A 134 -2.97 15.30 17.82
CA LYS A 134 -3.46 14.41 18.89
C LYS A 134 -2.53 13.24 19.25
N ILE A 135 -1.35 13.13 18.63
CA ILE A 135 -0.40 12.02 18.85
C ILE A 135 0.98 12.56 19.22
N GLY A 136 1.49 13.56 18.48
CA GLY A 136 2.81 14.13 18.71
C GLY A 136 3.84 13.72 17.67
N ASP A 137 5.11 13.78 18.05
CA ASP A 137 6.27 13.66 17.17
C ASP A 137 6.74 12.22 17.03
N ILE A 138 6.89 11.76 15.79
CA ILE A 138 7.33 10.40 15.43
C ILE A 138 8.61 10.51 14.60
N PRO A 139 9.74 9.97 15.07
CA PRO A 139 10.96 9.89 14.27
C PRO A 139 10.80 8.99 13.06
N ILE A 140 11.30 9.42 11.90
CA ILE A 140 11.29 8.66 10.64
C ILE A 140 12.67 8.59 10.03
N ARG A 141 12.93 7.53 9.26
CA ARG A 141 14.13 7.40 8.43
C ARG A 141 13.90 8.11 7.10
N TYR A 142 14.39 9.33 7.00
CA TYR A 142 14.23 10.22 5.84
C TYR A 142 15.33 9.92 4.80
N HIS A 143 15.19 8.78 4.07
CA HIS A 143 16.21 8.26 3.16
C HIS A 143 16.09 8.79 1.72
N ARG A 144 15.02 9.50 1.42
CA ARG A 144 14.74 10.17 0.15
C ARG A 144 14.13 11.53 0.48
N GLU A 145 14.66 12.56 -0.11
CA GLU A 145 14.09 13.90 0.05
C GLU A 145 12.77 14.02 -0.70
N ILE A 146 11.87 14.79 -0.14
CA ILE A 146 10.65 15.22 -0.82
C ILE A 146 11.03 16.47 -1.58
N PRO A 147 10.84 16.52 -2.93
CA PRO A 147 11.14 17.70 -3.71
C PRO A 147 10.41 18.94 -3.18
N ASP A 148 11.05 20.09 -3.23
CA ASP A 148 10.47 21.36 -2.74
C ASP A 148 9.22 21.74 -3.52
N GLU A 149 9.13 21.33 -4.80
CA GLU A 149 8.01 21.56 -5.71
C GLU A 149 6.82 20.63 -5.41
N ALA A 150 7.02 19.59 -4.58
CA ALA A 150 5.99 18.60 -4.29
C ALA A 150 5.11 19.02 -3.11
N ASP A 151 3.82 19.13 -3.36
CA ASP A 151 2.81 19.33 -2.32
C ASP A 151 2.53 18.02 -1.57
N ILE A 152 2.62 18.07 -0.24
CA ILE A 152 2.19 16.95 0.60
C ILE A 152 0.68 17.05 0.84
N LYS A 153 -0.11 16.23 0.14
CA LYS A 153 -1.59 16.24 0.25
C LYS A 153 -2.11 15.48 1.46
N GLU A 154 -1.47 14.39 1.80
CA GLU A 154 -1.86 13.55 2.93
C GLU A 154 -0.70 12.73 3.48
N VAL A 155 -0.86 12.34 4.74
CA VAL A 155 0.09 11.43 5.43
C VAL A 155 -0.66 10.24 6.00
N THR A 156 -0.27 9.05 5.60
CA THR A 156 -0.80 7.80 6.14
C THR A 156 0.22 7.14 7.07
N ILE A 157 -0.14 6.98 8.35
CA ILE A 157 0.60 6.13 9.29
C ILE A 157 0.06 4.70 9.22
N LYS A 158 0.95 3.73 9.13
CA LYS A 158 0.59 2.32 8.95
C LYS A 158 1.46 1.39 9.77
N LYS A 159 0.82 0.44 10.47
CA LYS A 159 1.48 -0.71 11.09
C LYS A 159 1.44 -1.91 10.16
N GLU A 160 2.58 -2.53 9.90
CA GLU A 160 2.62 -3.79 9.16
C GLU A 160 2.43 -5.02 10.08
N THR A 161 2.09 -6.14 9.48
CA THR A 161 1.95 -7.44 10.19
C THR A 161 3.25 -7.88 10.87
N THR A 162 4.39 -7.37 10.43
CA THR A 162 5.71 -7.57 11.04
C THR A 162 5.88 -6.83 12.37
N GLY A 163 4.98 -5.89 12.68
CA GLY A 163 5.05 -4.99 13.84
C GLY A 163 5.75 -3.67 13.59
N GLU A 164 6.29 -3.46 12.39
CA GLU A 164 6.98 -2.22 12.02
C GLU A 164 5.99 -1.14 11.58
N TRP A 165 6.40 0.10 11.81
CA TRP A 165 5.63 1.28 11.48
C TRP A 165 6.20 2.00 10.25
N PHE A 166 5.32 2.54 9.46
CA PHE A 166 5.65 3.32 8.26
C PHE A 166 4.79 4.56 8.17
N VAL A 167 5.39 5.60 7.62
CA VAL A 167 4.71 6.82 7.19
C VAL A 167 4.77 6.88 5.67
N CYS A 168 3.63 7.07 5.03
CA CYS A 168 3.52 7.27 3.60
C CYS A 168 3.00 8.69 3.34
N PHE A 169 3.77 9.48 2.60
CA PHE A 169 3.37 10.80 2.14
C PHE A 169 2.76 10.67 0.76
N GLY A 170 1.53 11.13 0.58
CA GLY A 170 0.92 11.35 -0.72
C GLY A 170 1.37 12.71 -1.24
N LEU A 171 2.04 12.69 -2.39
CA LEU A 171 2.69 13.85 -2.99
C LEU A 171 2.04 14.17 -4.33
N GLU A 172 1.95 15.44 -4.65
CA GLU A 172 1.53 15.95 -5.95
C GLU A 172 2.57 16.93 -6.48
N THR A 173 2.98 16.75 -7.73
CA THR A 173 3.81 17.70 -8.50
C THR A 173 3.14 18.03 -9.81
N ASP A 174 3.47 19.19 -10.37
CA ASP A 174 3.00 19.56 -11.70
C ASP A 174 3.62 18.66 -12.78
N ASP A 175 2.86 18.37 -13.83
CA ASP A 175 3.30 17.53 -14.94
C ASP A 175 4.42 18.18 -15.77
N ALA A 176 4.60 19.51 -15.65
CA ALA A 176 5.66 20.25 -16.31
C ALA A 176 7.09 19.85 -15.88
N ASP A 177 7.22 19.24 -14.68
CA ASP A 177 8.50 18.78 -14.12
C ASP A 177 8.89 17.35 -14.52
N LEU A 178 8.06 16.70 -15.34
CA LEU A 178 8.35 15.35 -15.84
C LEU A 178 9.31 15.41 -17.03
N PRO A 179 10.23 14.41 -17.17
CA PRO A 179 11.04 14.29 -18.37
C PRO A 179 10.18 14.22 -19.63
N GLU A 180 10.57 14.95 -20.66
CA GLU A 180 9.92 14.85 -21.96
C GLU A 180 10.00 13.39 -22.47
N LYS A 181 8.88 12.90 -23.01
CA LYS A 181 8.88 11.60 -23.67
C LYS A 181 9.59 11.71 -25.02
N PRO A 182 10.35 10.67 -25.44
CA PRO A 182 10.92 10.64 -26.77
C PRO A 182 9.84 10.82 -27.85
N ASP A 183 10.16 11.56 -28.91
CA ASP A 183 9.28 11.65 -30.07
C ASP A 183 9.16 10.27 -30.72
N VAL A 184 7.93 9.85 -31.02
CA VAL A 184 7.65 8.55 -31.64
C VAL A 184 8.39 8.41 -32.97
N GLU A 185 8.57 9.52 -33.73
CA GLU A 185 9.31 9.52 -35.02
C GLU A 185 10.82 9.29 -34.82
N SER A 186 11.36 9.54 -33.62
CA SER A 186 12.77 9.29 -33.28
C SER A 186 13.07 7.85 -32.88
N LEU A 187 12.04 7.03 -32.64
CA LEU A 187 12.20 5.65 -32.23
C LEU A 187 12.65 4.77 -33.38
N ASN A 188 13.62 3.91 -33.12
CA ASN A 188 14.15 2.96 -34.08
C ASN A 188 14.63 1.68 -33.37
N THR A 189 15.09 0.71 -34.15
CA THR A 189 15.53 -0.60 -33.61
C THR A 189 16.82 -0.54 -32.78
N THR A 190 17.55 0.57 -32.79
CA THR A 190 18.78 0.72 -31.97
C THR A 190 18.51 1.30 -30.59
N ASN A 191 17.43 2.07 -30.43
CA ASN A 191 17.04 2.70 -29.16
C ASN A 191 15.73 2.15 -28.57
N SER A 192 15.15 1.14 -29.20
CA SER A 192 13.91 0.51 -28.77
C SER A 192 14.09 -1.01 -28.61
N VAL A 193 13.41 -1.61 -27.65
CA VAL A 193 13.49 -3.04 -27.38
C VAL A 193 12.11 -3.63 -27.11
N GLY A 194 11.84 -4.79 -27.69
CA GLY A 194 10.73 -5.65 -27.29
C GLY A 194 11.19 -6.62 -26.23
N ILE A 195 10.38 -6.83 -25.19
CA ILE A 195 10.65 -7.82 -24.15
C ILE A 195 9.52 -8.86 -24.09
N ASP A 196 9.92 -10.13 -24.01
CA ASP A 196 9.05 -11.26 -23.71
C ASP A 196 9.30 -11.73 -22.28
N LEU A 197 8.21 -11.86 -21.49
CA LEU A 197 8.23 -12.37 -20.13
C LEU A 197 8.00 -13.89 -20.15
N GLY A 198 9.09 -14.65 -20.12
CA GLY A 198 9.08 -16.08 -20.35
C GLY A 198 9.08 -16.94 -19.07
N ILE A 199 8.91 -18.27 -19.28
CA ILE A 199 9.01 -19.27 -18.21
C ILE A 199 10.44 -19.80 -18.09
N LEU A 200 11.18 -19.87 -19.18
CA LEU A 200 12.57 -20.35 -19.21
C LEU A 200 13.53 -19.28 -18.68
N ASN A 201 13.47 -18.09 -19.23
CA ASN A 201 14.14 -16.90 -18.73
C ASN A 201 13.10 -15.93 -18.21
N TYR A 202 13.46 -15.09 -17.24
CA TYR A 202 12.57 -14.07 -16.71
C TYR A 202 12.23 -13.02 -17.78
N ILE A 203 13.24 -12.60 -18.54
CA ILE A 203 13.09 -11.72 -19.71
C ILE A 203 13.94 -12.26 -20.86
N HIS A 204 13.40 -12.17 -22.06
CA HIS A 204 14.11 -12.27 -23.33
C HIS A 204 13.86 -11.00 -24.14
N THR A 205 14.93 -10.40 -24.67
CA THR A 205 14.83 -9.14 -25.43
C THR A 205 15.00 -9.38 -26.92
N THR A 206 14.42 -8.51 -27.75
CA THR A 206 14.52 -8.61 -29.22
C THR A 206 15.94 -8.43 -29.74
N ASP A 207 16.84 -7.80 -28.97
CA ASP A 207 18.28 -7.69 -29.28
C ASP A 207 19.13 -8.86 -28.75
N GLY A 208 18.46 -9.93 -28.27
CA GLY A 208 19.09 -11.21 -27.90
C GLY A 208 19.66 -11.28 -26.47
N LYS A 209 19.42 -10.27 -25.63
CA LYS A 209 19.80 -10.33 -24.22
C LYS A 209 18.78 -11.16 -23.44
N THR A 210 19.24 -11.84 -22.38
CA THR A 210 18.38 -12.62 -21.49
C THR A 210 18.63 -12.24 -20.03
N VAL A 211 17.58 -12.31 -19.22
CA VAL A 211 17.64 -12.15 -17.78
C VAL A 211 17.09 -13.42 -17.14
N ASP A 212 17.87 -14.04 -16.29
CA ASP A 212 17.48 -15.29 -15.62
C ASP A 212 16.45 -15.05 -14.52
N TRP A 213 15.81 -16.13 -14.07
CA TRP A 213 14.95 -16.11 -12.91
C TRP A 213 15.74 -15.92 -11.63
N LEU A 214 15.15 -15.16 -10.72
CA LEU A 214 15.66 -15.05 -9.36
C LEU A 214 15.40 -16.37 -8.61
N ASP A 215 16.48 -17.02 -8.13
CA ASP A 215 16.33 -18.22 -7.32
C ASP A 215 15.89 -17.86 -5.89
N LEU A 216 14.72 -18.34 -5.51
CA LEU A 216 14.08 -18.13 -4.21
C LEU A 216 13.60 -19.45 -3.57
N GLU A 217 14.05 -20.61 -4.08
CA GLU A 217 13.53 -21.91 -3.63
C GLU A 217 13.74 -22.12 -2.13
N ASP A 218 14.93 -21.83 -1.62
CA ASP A 218 15.26 -21.94 -0.18
C ASP A 218 14.37 -21.01 0.68
N ASP A 219 14.13 -19.79 0.22
CA ASP A 219 13.28 -18.82 0.91
C ASP A 219 11.81 -19.27 0.94
N TYR A 220 11.31 -19.82 -0.17
CA TYR A 220 9.97 -20.39 -0.24
C TYR A 220 9.84 -21.64 0.62
N GLU A 221 10.82 -22.53 0.64
CA GLU A 221 10.83 -23.71 1.51
C GLU A 221 10.83 -23.32 3.00
N ARG A 222 11.66 -22.36 3.36
CA ARG A 222 11.67 -21.80 4.72
C ARG A 222 10.31 -21.19 5.07
N SER A 223 9.72 -20.42 4.17
CA SER A 223 8.40 -19.84 4.36
C SER A 223 7.32 -20.89 4.54
N ARG A 224 7.32 -21.95 3.72
CA ARG A 224 6.40 -23.10 3.83
C ARG A 224 6.54 -23.83 5.16
N ARG A 225 7.79 -24.04 5.64
CA ARG A 225 8.07 -24.69 6.93
C ARG A 225 7.52 -23.86 8.10
N GLU A 226 7.78 -22.55 8.12
CA GLU A 226 7.30 -21.66 9.17
C GLU A 226 5.76 -21.49 9.13
N GLN A 227 5.16 -21.52 7.95
CA GLN A 227 3.70 -21.50 7.78
C GLN A 227 3.05 -22.77 8.36
N ARG A 228 3.67 -23.96 8.16
CA ARG A 228 3.21 -25.22 8.79
C ARG A 228 3.32 -25.17 10.31
N LYS A 229 4.38 -24.56 10.88
CA LYS A 229 4.46 -24.34 12.33
C LYS A 229 3.35 -23.42 12.84
N LEU A 230 3.02 -22.38 12.09
CA LEU A 230 1.94 -21.45 12.44
C LEU A 230 0.57 -22.14 12.47
N SER A 231 0.28 -22.99 11.48
CA SER A 231 -1.01 -23.68 11.37
C SER A 231 -1.30 -24.63 12.55
N ARG A 232 -0.24 -25.12 13.23
CA ARG A 232 -0.35 -26.02 14.39
C ARG A 232 -0.53 -25.27 15.72
N LYS A 233 -0.41 -23.94 15.74
CA LYS A 233 -0.52 -23.15 16.97
C LYS A 233 -1.96 -22.70 17.21
N GLN A 234 -2.32 -22.60 18.50
CA GLN A 234 -3.63 -22.08 18.89
C GLN A 234 -3.76 -20.61 18.51
N LYS A 235 -4.75 -20.28 17.66
CA LYS A 235 -5.05 -18.92 17.24
C LYS A 235 -5.33 -18.01 18.44
N GLY A 236 -4.70 -16.83 18.45
CA GLY A 236 -4.85 -15.84 19.52
C GLY A 236 -3.87 -16.03 20.70
N SER A 237 -3.11 -17.13 20.78
CA SER A 237 -2.05 -17.28 21.79
C SER A 237 -0.83 -16.40 21.47
N ASN A 238 -0.06 -16.03 22.50
CA ASN A 238 1.20 -15.29 22.32
C ASN A 238 2.18 -16.01 21.38
N ASN A 239 2.22 -17.36 21.46
CA ASN A 239 3.07 -18.18 20.60
C ASN A 239 2.59 -18.17 19.14
N TYR A 240 1.27 -18.09 18.91
CA TYR A 240 0.72 -17.90 17.57
C TYR A 240 1.11 -16.53 16.99
N GLU A 241 1.00 -15.46 17.79
CA GLU A 241 1.33 -14.10 17.33
C GLU A 241 2.83 -13.94 17.03
N LYS A 242 3.71 -14.54 17.87
CA LYS A 242 5.16 -14.60 17.59
C LYS A 242 5.43 -15.28 16.24
N GLN A 243 4.86 -16.47 16.06
CA GLN A 243 5.07 -17.25 14.83
C GLN A 243 4.48 -16.55 13.60
N ARG A 244 3.34 -15.87 13.74
CA ARG A 244 2.72 -15.08 12.68
C ARG A 244 3.64 -13.95 12.21
N ARG A 245 4.33 -13.27 13.15
CA ARG A 245 5.32 -12.24 12.82
C ARG A 245 6.51 -12.82 12.06
N GLU A 246 7.02 -13.99 12.47
CA GLU A 246 8.13 -14.64 11.75
C GLU A 246 7.73 -15.01 10.30
N VAL A 247 6.56 -15.59 10.10
CA VAL A 247 6.03 -15.85 8.74
C VAL A 247 5.88 -14.55 7.95
N ALA A 248 5.39 -13.47 8.57
CA ALA A 248 5.25 -12.18 7.92
C ALA A 248 6.60 -11.58 7.51
N LYS A 249 7.64 -11.71 8.35
CA LYS A 249 9.02 -11.25 8.03
C LYS A 249 9.59 -11.99 6.82
N LEU A 250 9.43 -13.32 6.76
CA LEU A 250 9.90 -14.12 5.63
C LEU A 250 9.19 -13.75 4.33
N LYS A 251 7.85 -13.66 4.36
CA LYS A 251 7.07 -13.24 3.19
C LYS A 251 7.46 -11.83 2.72
N ARG A 252 7.76 -10.93 3.66
CA ARG A 252 8.24 -9.60 3.32
C ARG A 252 9.63 -9.64 2.71
N HIS A 253 10.54 -10.48 3.24
CA HIS A 253 11.87 -10.67 2.68
C HIS A 253 11.76 -11.09 1.22
N ILE A 254 11.05 -12.18 0.92
CA ILE A 254 10.82 -12.68 -0.44
C ILE A 254 10.28 -11.55 -1.34
N ARG A 255 9.21 -10.87 -0.91
CA ARG A 255 8.62 -9.78 -1.70
C ARG A 255 9.61 -8.65 -1.97
N ARG A 256 10.43 -8.26 -0.99
CA ARG A 256 11.43 -7.18 -1.17
C ARG A 256 12.56 -7.60 -2.09
N THR A 257 12.98 -8.86 -2.03
CA THR A 257 14.01 -9.41 -2.91
C THR A 257 13.53 -9.43 -4.36
N VAL A 258 12.28 -9.86 -4.59
CA VAL A 258 11.65 -9.80 -5.93
C VAL A 258 11.55 -8.36 -6.42
N LEU A 259 11.03 -7.43 -5.59
CA LEU A 259 10.91 -6.02 -5.98
C LEU A 259 12.26 -5.36 -6.27
N ASP A 260 13.30 -5.65 -5.49
CA ASP A 260 14.65 -5.13 -5.73
C ASP A 260 15.19 -5.64 -7.08
N TYR A 261 14.97 -6.92 -7.36
CA TYR A 261 15.33 -7.52 -8.63
C TYR A 261 14.62 -6.85 -9.81
N GLN A 262 13.29 -6.70 -9.71
CA GLN A 262 12.48 -6.01 -10.71
C GLN A 262 12.93 -4.56 -10.91
N HIS A 263 13.18 -3.81 -9.83
CA HIS A 263 13.69 -2.44 -9.93
C HIS A 263 15.07 -2.34 -10.61
N LYS A 264 15.94 -3.30 -10.37
CA LYS A 264 17.24 -3.35 -11.08
C LYS A 264 17.06 -3.55 -12.59
N ILE A 265 16.18 -4.47 -12.96
CA ILE A 265 15.88 -4.74 -14.37
C ILE A 265 15.21 -3.54 -15.03
N THR A 266 14.17 -2.97 -14.42
CA THR A 266 13.49 -1.79 -14.98
C THR A 266 14.45 -0.60 -15.11
N THR A 267 15.32 -0.38 -14.11
CA THR A 267 16.34 0.67 -14.16
C THR A 267 17.34 0.43 -15.30
N TRP A 268 17.74 -0.83 -15.52
CA TRP A 268 18.60 -1.19 -16.64
C TRP A 268 17.90 -0.90 -17.98
N LEU A 269 16.66 -1.37 -18.16
CA LEU A 269 15.89 -1.14 -19.40
C LEU A 269 15.73 0.34 -19.73
N VAL A 270 15.34 1.17 -18.74
CA VAL A 270 15.13 2.62 -18.94
C VAL A 270 16.43 3.39 -19.20
N ARG A 271 17.59 2.84 -18.83
CA ARG A 271 18.90 3.45 -19.10
C ARG A 271 19.46 3.08 -20.47
N GLU A 272 19.11 1.88 -20.95
CA GLU A 272 19.62 1.36 -22.23
C GLU A 272 18.74 1.75 -23.42
N TYR A 273 17.42 1.94 -23.19
CA TYR A 273 16.46 2.12 -24.28
C TYR A 273 15.53 3.30 -24.04
N ASP A 274 15.20 4.01 -25.10
CA ASP A 274 14.24 5.12 -25.10
C ASP A 274 12.79 4.61 -25.10
N ALA A 275 12.55 3.44 -25.68
CA ALA A 275 11.25 2.77 -25.68
C ALA A 275 11.36 1.26 -25.40
N VAL A 276 10.46 0.78 -24.56
CA VAL A 276 10.33 -0.65 -24.20
C VAL A 276 8.94 -1.12 -24.56
N PHE A 277 8.85 -2.11 -25.43
CA PHE A 277 7.59 -2.74 -25.84
C PHE A 277 7.38 -4.03 -25.04
N VAL A 278 6.18 -4.21 -24.51
CA VAL A 278 5.78 -5.39 -23.74
C VAL A 278 4.50 -5.97 -24.32
N GLU A 279 4.31 -7.30 -24.17
CA GLU A 279 3.06 -7.94 -24.52
C GLU A 279 1.94 -7.59 -23.51
N ASP A 280 0.72 -7.37 -24.01
CA ASP A 280 -0.48 -7.22 -23.17
C ASP A 280 -1.02 -8.62 -22.80
N LEU A 281 -0.44 -9.19 -21.74
CA LEU A 281 -0.75 -10.57 -21.32
C LEU A 281 -1.97 -10.62 -20.37
N ASP A 282 -2.94 -11.48 -20.68
CA ASP A 282 -3.97 -11.88 -19.70
C ASP A 282 -3.38 -12.84 -18.66
N VAL A 283 -2.56 -12.30 -17.78
CA VAL A 283 -1.88 -13.05 -16.71
C VAL A 283 -2.88 -13.81 -15.83
N LYS A 284 -4.08 -13.25 -15.59
CA LYS A 284 -5.10 -13.91 -14.78
C LYS A 284 -5.64 -15.17 -15.44
N GLY A 285 -6.00 -15.11 -16.72
CA GLY A 285 -6.42 -16.28 -17.49
C GLY A 285 -5.32 -17.34 -17.58
N MET A 286 -4.08 -16.90 -17.74
CA MET A 286 -2.92 -17.81 -17.75
C MET A 286 -2.68 -18.49 -16.40
N LEU A 287 -2.95 -17.85 -15.25
CA LEU A 287 -2.81 -18.44 -13.92
C LEU A 287 -3.91 -19.46 -13.62
N GLU A 288 -5.14 -19.21 -14.06
CA GLU A 288 -6.28 -20.10 -13.83
C GLU A 288 -6.14 -21.45 -14.56
N GLN A 289 -5.37 -21.50 -15.66
CA GLN A 289 -5.23 -22.67 -16.54
C GLN A 289 -3.91 -23.44 -16.38
N SER A 290 -2.99 -23.08 -15.48
CA SER A 290 -1.65 -23.61 -15.51
C SER A 290 -1.16 -24.26 -14.22
N HIS A 291 -0.40 -25.38 -14.41
CA HIS A 291 0.34 -26.07 -13.36
C HIS A 291 1.55 -25.23 -12.84
N ASN A 292 2.00 -24.22 -13.60
CA ASN A 292 3.12 -23.35 -13.27
C ASN A 292 2.68 -21.94 -12.81
N ALA A 293 1.55 -21.85 -12.10
CA ALA A 293 0.95 -20.59 -11.66
C ALA A 293 1.93 -19.66 -10.90
N ARG A 294 2.85 -20.22 -10.10
CA ARG A 294 3.83 -19.42 -9.33
C ARG A 294 4.80 -18.67 -10.24
N ASN A 295 5.42 -19.36 -11.18
CA ASN A 295 6.40 -18.75 -12.09
C ASN A 295 5.74 -17.67 -12.97
N LYS A 296 4.50 -17.91 -13.41
CA LYS A 296 3.72 -16.92 -14.16
C LYS A 296 3.32 -15.72 -13.31
N GLN A 297 2.98 -15.94 -12.02
CA GLN A 297 2.66 -14.86 -11.10
C GLN A 297 3.89 -14.01 -10.78
N ASP A 298 5.06 -14.62 -10.65
CA ASP A 298 6.31 -13.92 -10.37
C ASP A 298 6.84 -13.17 -11.61
N ALA A 299 6.46 -13.61 -12.82
CA ALA A 299 6.74 -12.92 -14.08
C ALA A 299 5.79 -11.73 -14.35
N ALA A 300 4.62 -11.70 -13.75
CA ALA A 300 3.67 -10.62 -13.91
C ALA A 300 4.11 -9.41 -13.06
N TRP A 301 4.39 -8.34 -13.72
CA TRP A 301 4.91 -7.07 -13.15
C TRP A 301 3.78 -6.18 -12.64
#